data_bf30e7cb7a8e6d3b415adfd12aae4a2c
#
_entry.id   bf30e7cb7a8e6d3b415adfd12aae4a2c
#
_cell.length_a   1.000
_cell.length_b   1.000
_cell.length_c   1.000
_cell.angle_alpha   90.00
_cell.angle_beta   90.00
_cell.angle_gamma   90.00
#
_symmetry.space_group_name_H-M   'P 1'
#
loop_
_entity.id
_entity.type
_entity.pdbx_description
1 polymer ?
#
loop_
_entity_poly.entity_id
_entity_poly.type
_entity_poly.pdbx_seq_one_letter_code
_entity_poly.pdbx_strand_id
1 'polypeptide(L)'
;MTLTSFLALFWQRSQKNKLTQAAGSLTYSTMLAIVPLIMVVFSIFSAFPVFNEVTGALKEFIFTNFAPSASDVVGQYIDEFVHNSKQMSAVGIVSLILVALMLINSIDRTLNGIWQDTSNRPIFTSFAIYWLILTLGPLLIGTSIAASSYVKAMFEQSESLSFGLKLLSLVPFLSTWFIFTLIYMVVPNKKVSIKHSAAGALIAAIFFTLGKQAFAWYITTFPSYQLIYGAMATLPIMLLWIQISWTVVLFGAQLAAVLAEERSMDQTNLEEVK
;
A
#
# COMPACT_ATOMS: atom_id res chain seq x y z
N MET A 1 10.03 28.20 -6.95
CA MET A 1 9.25 28.51 -5.72
C MET A 1 10.12 28.46 -4.46
N THR A 2 9.81 29.27 -3.42
CA THR A 2 10.45 29.11 -2.12
C THR A 2 9.89 27.91 -1.38
N LEU A 3 10.66 27.27 -0.49
CA LEU A 3 10.20 26.12 0.30
C LEU A 3 8.90 26.41 1.07
N THR A 4 8.78 27.66 1.57
CA THR A 4 7.59 28.11 2.30
C THR A 4 6.34 28.16 1.42
N SER A 5 6.45 28.66 0.20
CA SER A 5 5.33 28.69 -0.75
C SER A 5 4.92 27.28 -1.23
N PHE A 6 5.89 26.39 -1.39
CA PHE A 6 5.64 24.98 -1.71
C PHE A 6 4.85 24.27 -0.59
N LEU A 7 5.29 24.42 0.66
CA LEU A 7 4.61 23.83 1.81
C LEU A 7 3.19 24.41 2.01
N ALA A 8 3.03 25.71 1.78
CA ALA A 8 1.71 26.35 1.85
C ALA A 8 0.76 25.79 0.77
N LEU A 9 1.24 25.67 -0.47
CA LEU A 9 0.46 25.08 -1.57
C LEU A 9 0.10 23.61 -1.29
N PHE A 10 1.07 22.82 -0.84
CA PHE A 10 0.84 21.42 -0.47
C PHE A 10 -0.24 21.29 0.61
N TRP A 11 -0.15 22.12 1.67
CA TRP A 11 -1.14 22.09 2.75
C TRP A 11 -2.53 22.54 2.28
N GLN A 12 -2.61 23.63 1.53
CA GLN A 12 -3.86 24.12 0.95
C GLN A 12 -4.53 23.05 0.07
N ARG A 13 -3.74 22.39 -0.80
CA ARG A 13 -4.23 21.30 -1.65
C ARG A 13 -4.69 20.08 -0.85
N SER A 14 -3.95 19.73 0.18
CA SER A 14 -4.31 18.61 1.08
C SER A 14 -5.64 18.86 1.80
N GLN A 15 -5.88 20.09 2.23
CA GLN A 15 -7.15 20.50 2.85
C GLN A 15 -8.28 20.52 1.82
N LYS A 16 -8.05 21.09 0.63
CA LYS A 16 -9.04 21.14 -0.45
C LYS A 16 -9.49 19.73 -0.87
N ASN A 17 -8.54 18.79 -1.00
CA ASN A 17 -8.79 17.42 -1.38
C ASN A 17 -9.27 16.54 -0.21
N LYS A 18 -9.37 17.11 1.02
CA LYS A 18 -9.83 16.43 2.24
C LYS A 18 -9.15 15.07 2.47
N LEU A 19 -7.82 15.04 2.31
CA LEU A 19 -7.05 13.78 2.27
C LEU A 19 -7.27 12.89 3.49
N THR A 20 -7.40 13.45 4.68
CA THR A 20 -7.67 12.67 5.90
C THR A 20 -9.04 11.98 5.85
N GLN A 21 -10.07 12.66 5.32
CA GLN A 21 -11.41 12.07 5.15
C GLN A 21 -11.38 10.99 4.05
N ALA A 22 -10.67 11.26 2.95
CA ALA A 22 -10.46 10.29 1.88
C ALA A 22 -9.73 9.03 2.39
N ALA A 23 -8.69 9.20 3.22
CA ALA A 23 -8.02 8.08 3.89
C ALA A 23 -8.99 7.26 4.75
N GLY A 24 -9.88 7.92 5.51
CA GLY A 24 -10.93 7.24 6.31
C GLY A 24 -11.90 6.42 5.45
N SER A 25 -12.34 6.99 4.34
CA SER A 25 -13.22 6.30 3.38
C SER A 25 -12.53 5.08 2.77
N LEU A 26 -11.25 5.22 2.38
CA LEU A 26 -10.45 4.11 1.85
C LEU A 26 -10.18 3.05 2.92
N THR A 27 -9.97 3.43 4.17
CA THR A 27 -9.82 2.51 5.29
C THR A 27 -11.05 1.64 5.45
N TYR A 28 -12.23 2.24 5.48
CA TYR A 28 -13.49 1.50 5.55
C TYR A 28 -13.67 0.55 4.35
N SER A 29 -13.44 1.05 3.14
CA SER A 29 -13.52 0.23 1.92
C SER A 29 -12.51 -0.93 1.93
N THR A 30 -11.30 -0.69 2.43
CA THR A 30 -10.26 -1.73 2.56
C THR A 30 -10.66 -2.79 3.58
N MET A 31 -11.23 -2.39 4.72
CA MET A 31 -11.72 -3.35 5.71
C MET A 31 -12.79 -4.28 5.15
N LEU A 32 -13.73 -3.76 4.38
CA LEU A 32 -14.75 -4.57 3.71
C LEU A 32 -14.14 -5.49 2.65
N ALA A 33 -13.10 -5.03 1.97
CA ALA A 33 -12.45 -5.75 0.88
C ALA A 33 -11.29 -6.66 1.34
N ILE A 34 -10.94 -6.69 2.62
CA ILE A 34 -9.75 -7.43 3.11
C ILE A 34 -9.85 -8.92 2.81
N VAL A 35 -11.04 -9.50 2.96
CA VAL A 35 -11.29 -10.91 2.69
C VAL A 35 -11.16 -11.23 1.19
N PRO A 36 -11.85 -10.51 0.27
CA PRO A 36 -11.63 -10.64 -1.17
C PRO A 36 -10.16 -10.47 -1.59
N LEU A 37 -9.46 -9.48 -1.03
CA LEU A 37 -8.06 -9.22 -1.36
C LEU A 37 -7.15 -10.38 -0.95
N ILE A 38 -7.33 -10.90 0.27
CA ILE A 38 -6.59 -12.06 0.75
C ILE A 38 -6.81 -13.25 -0.18
N MET A 39 -8.05 -13.52 -0.60
CA MET A 39 -8.35 -14.60 -1.53
C MET A 39 -7.63 -14.45 -2.87
N VAL A 40 -7.63 -13.25 -3.44
CA VAL A 40 -6.95 -12.99 -4.72
C VAL A 40 -5.45 -13.18 -4.56
N VAL A 41 -4.85 -12.65 -3.49
CA VAL A 41 -3.42 -12.82 -3.20
C VAL A 41 -3.05 -14.30 -3.09
N PHE A 42 -3.77 -15.07 -2.29
CA PHE A 42 -3.51 -16.51 -2.16
C PHE A 42 -3.73 -17.27 -3.47
N SER A 43 -4.74 -16.90 -4.27
CA SER A 43 -4.97 -17.50 -5.59
C SER A 43 -3.80 -17.25 -6.54
N ILE A 44 -3.24 -16.03 -6.55
CA ILE A 44 -2.07 -15.70 -7.35
C ILE A 44 -0.85 -16.51 -6.88
N PHE A 45 -0.58 -16.56 -5.57
CA PHE A 45 0.54 -17.35 -5.05
C PHE A 45 0.40 -18.84 -5.35
N SER A 46 -0.81 -19.39 -5.23
CA SER A 46 -1.08 -20.80 -5.56
C SER A 46 -0.90 -21.13 -7.05
N ALA A 47 -1.06 -20.15 -7.94
CA ALA A 47 -0.83 -20.33 -9.38
C ALA A 47 0.66 -20.41 -9.75
N PHE A 48 1.57 -19.98 -8.87
CA PHE A 48 3.01 -19.97 -9.12
C PHE A 48 3.73 -20.89 -8.13
N PRO A 49 4.18 -22.08 -8.54
CA PRO A 49 4.82 -23.07 -7.66
C PRO A 49 6.03 -22.55 -6.88
N VAL A 50 6.75 -21.57 -7.44
CA VAL A 50 7.89 -20.90 -6.79
C VAL A 50 7.52 -20.28 -5.45
N PHE A 51 6.26 -19.92 -5.25
CA PHE A 51 5.78 -19.28 -4.02
C PHE A 51 5.16 -20.26 -3.00
N ASN A 52 5.15 -21.56 -3.27
CA ASN A 52 4.63 -22.55 -2.30
C ASN A 52 5.36 -22.49 -0.96
N GLU A 53 6.68 -22.25 -0.98
CA GLU A 53 7.51 -22.09 0.21
C GLU A 53 7.29 -20.70 0.88
N VAL A 54 6.86 -19.71 0.09
CA VAL A 54 6.65 -18.33 0.56
C VAL A 54 5.27 -18.15 1.21
N THR A 55 4.34 -19.09 1.02
CA THR A 55 2.98 -18.98 1.58
C THR A 55 2.99 -18.87 3.10
N GLY A 56 3.88 -19.58 3.78
CA GLY A 56 4.07 -19.47 5.24
C GLY A 56 4.64 -18.09 5.63
N ALA A 57 5.68 -17.64 4.93
CA ALA A 57 6.28 -16.33 5.15
C ALA A 57 5.33 -15.18 4.79
N LEU A 58 4.43 -15.36 3.81
CA LEU A 58 3.38 -14.38 3.49
C LEU A 58 2.34 -14.28 4.61
N LYS A 59 1.92 -15.39 5.18
CA LYS A 59 1.04 -15.38 6.36
C LYS A 59 1.72 -14.62 7.49
N GLU A 60 2.95 -14.94 7.81
CA GLU A 60 3.74 -14.25 8.83
C GLU A 60 3.89 -12.75 8.52
N PHE A 61 4.13 -12.39 7.25
CA PHE A 61 4.18 -11.00 6.81
C PHE A 61 2.85 -10.26 7.03
N ILE A 62 1.72 -10.87 6.64
CA ILE A 62 0.39 -10.28 6.85
C ILE A 62 0.16 -10.07 8.34
N PHE A 63 0.47 -11.06 9.18
CA PHE A 63 0.29 -10.96 10.62
C PHE A 63 1.18 -9.89 11.23
N THR A 64 2.46 -9.88 10.89
CA THR A 64 3.43 -8.92 11.44
C THR A 64 3.12 -7.47 11.05
N ASN A 65 2.55 -7.25 9.86
CA ASN A 65 2.32 -5.89 9.37
C ASN A 65 0.89 -5.37 9.60
N PHE A 66 -0.12 -6.25 9.65
CA PHE A 66 -1.52 -5.85 9.76
C PHE A 66 -2.19 -6.27 11.08
N ALA A 67 -1.66 -7.27 11.76
CA ALA A 67 -2.22 -7.76 13.01
C ALA A 67 -1.11 -8.26 13.98
N PRO A 68 -0.16 -7.39 14.41
CA PRO A 68 1.01 -7.81 15.19
C PRO A 68 0.68 -8.53 16.50
N SER A 69 -0.52 -8.32 17.05
CA SER A 69 -0.94 -8.85 18.35
C SER A 69 -2.00 -9.94 18.28
N ALA A 70 -2.40 -10.38 17.09
CA ALA A 70 -3.46 -11.36 16.89
C ALA A 70 -3.11 -12.42 15.84
N SER A 71 -1.82 -12.67 15.65
CA SER A 71 -1.30 -13.57 14.61
C SER A 71 -1.98 -14.94 14.63
N ASP A 72 -2.14 -15.55 15.80
CA ASP A 72 -2.69 -16.91 15.91
C ASP A 72 -4.19 -16.97 15.61
N VAL A 73 -4.94 -16.00 16.13
CA VAL A 73 -6.40 -15.93 15.92
C VAL A 73 -6.73 -15.57 14.46
N VAL A 74 -6.06 -14.56 13.91
CA VAL A 74 -6.25 -14.16 12.51
C VAL A 74 -5.76 -15.26 11.56
N GLY A 75 -4.67 -15.98 11.92
CA GLY A 75 -4.19 -17.13 11.16
C GLY A 75 -5.22 -18.23 11.03
N GLN A 76 -5.84 -18.61 12.12
CA GLN A 76 -6.89 -19.61 12.13
C GLN A 76 -8.08 -19.20 11.26
N TYR A 77 -8.55 -17.96 11.37
CA TYR A 77 -9.63 -17.45 10.53
C TYR A 77 -9.27 -17.41 9.05
N ILE A 78 -8.03 -17.06 8.70
CA ILE A 78 -7.58 -17.09 7.29
C ILE A 78 -7.54 -18.53 6.78
N ASP A 79 -7.00 -19.47 7.55
CA ASP A 79 -6.93 -20.88 7.15
C ASP A 79 -8.32 -21.50 7.01
N GLU A 80 -9.20 -21.24 7.95
CA GLU A 80 -10.60 -21.64 7.90
C GLU A 80 -11.31 -21.03 6.70
N PHE A 81 -11.07 -19.75 6.45
CA PHE A 81 -11.67 -19.02 5.33
C PHE A 81 -11.17 -19.55 3.98
N VAL A 82 -9.86 -19.78 3.82
CA VAL A 82 -9.28 -20.38 2.60
C VAL A 82 -9.81 -21.79 2.38
N HIS A 83 -9.98 -22.57 3.45
CA HIS A 83 -10.56 -23.90 3.36
C HIS A 83 -12.05 -23.84 2.95
N ASN A 84 -12.81 -22.96 3.57
CA ASN A 84 -14.24 -22.79 3.31
C ASN A 84 -14.52 -22.09 1.97
N SER A 85 -13.57 -21.37 1.41
CA SER A 85 -13.73 -20.70 0.10
C SER A 85 -14.05 -21.69 -1.05
N LYS A 86 -13.57 -22.93 -0.94
CA LYS A 86 -13.89 -24.01 -1.90
C LYS A 86 -15.35 -24.44 -1.87
N GLN A 87 -16.07 -24.10 -0.80
CA GLN A 87 -17.48 -24.45 -0.61
C GLN A 87 -18.42 -23.26 -0.81
N MET A 88 -17.86 -22.10 -1.17
CA MET A 88 -18.66 -20.88 -1.35
C MET A 88 -19.63 -21.00 -2.53
N SER A 89 -20.84 -20.50 -2.31
CA SER A 89 -21.82 -20.39 -3.39
C SER A 89 -21.40 -19.37 -4.45
N ALA A 90 -21.90 -19.54 -5.68
CA ALA A 90 -21.67 -18.57 -6.75
C ALA A 90 -22.05 -17.13 -6.34
N VAL A 91 -23.10 -16.96 -5.55
CA VAL A 91 -23.53 -15.66 -5.01
C VAL A 91 -22.48 -15.06 -4.09
N GLY A 92 -21.85 -15.87 -3.23
CA GLY A 92 -20.76 -15.43 -2.36
C GLY A 92 -19.56 -14.92 -3.17
N ILE A 93 -19.14 -15.67 -4.19
CA ILE A 93 -18.02 -15.28 -5.07
C ILE A 93 -18.32 -13.98 -5.79
N VAL A 94 -19.51 -13.82 -6.38
CA VAL A 94 -19.91 -12.57 -7.05
C VAL A 94 -19.92 -11.40 -6.08
N SER A 95 -20.41 -11.58 -4.86
CA SER A 95 -20.42 -10.54 -3.83
C SER A 95 -19.00 -10.08 -3.47
N LEU A 96 -18.05 -11.00 -3.35
CA LEU A 96 -16.65 -10.69 -3.06
C LEU A 96 -16.00 -9.92 -4.23
N ILE A 97 -16.28 -10.31 -5.46
CA ILE A 97 -15.79 -9.58 -6.65
C ILE A 97 -16.34 -8.15 -6.65
N LEU A 98 -17.62 -7.95 -6.37
CA LEU A 98 -18.24 -6.63 -6.30
C LEU A 98 -17.58 -5.75 -5.25
N VAL A 99 -17.30 -6.27 -4.05
CA VAL A 99 -16.62 -5.53 -2.97
C VAL A 99 -15.20 -5.15 -3.39
N ALA A 100 -14.47 -6.05 -4.01
CA ALA A 100 -13.13 -5.76 -4.53
C ALA A 100 -13.17 -4.65 -5.60
N LEU A 101 -14.12 -4.69 -6.52
CA LEU A 101 -14.32 -3.66 -7.54
C LEU A 101 -14.71 -2.31 -6.93
N MET A 102 -15.52 -2.30 -5.87
CA MET A 102 -15.86 -1.07 -5.13
C MET A 102 -14.62 -0.43 -4.49
N LEU A 103 -13.74 -1.21 -3.88
CA LEU A 103 -12.49 -0.69 -3.34
C LEU A 103 -11.62 -0.07 -4.43
N ILE A 104 -11.42 -0.79 -5.53
CA ILE A 104 -10.65 -0.33 -6.67
C ILE A 104 -11.18 1.01 -7.19
N ASN A 105 -12.49 1.11 -7.38
CA ASN A 105 -13.15 2.34 -7.83
C ASN A 105 -12.98 3.49 -6.81
N SER A 106 -13.00 3.20 -5.51
CA SER A 106 -12.75 4.20 -4.47
C SER A 106 -11.32 4.71 -4.49
N ILE A 107 -10.33 3.83 -4.70
CA ILE A 107 -8.92 4.19 -4.86
C ILE A 107 -8.72 5.06 -6.10
N ASP A 108 -9.30 4.64 -7.23
CA ASP A 108 -9.23 5.36 -8.51
C ASP A 108 -9.77 6.80 -8.39
N ARG A 109 -10.99 6.94 -7.89
CA ARG A 109 -11.62 8.25 -7.69
C ARG A 109 -10.82 9.14 -6.75
N THR A 110 -10.29 8.59 -5.67
CA THR A 110 -9.52 9.36 -4.69
C THR A 110 -8.21 9.84 -5.28
N LEU A 111 -7.46 8.97 -5.95
CA LEU A 111 -6.20 9.32 -6.57
C LEU A 111 -6.41 10.30 -7.73
N ASN A 112 -7.34 10.03 -8.65
CA ASN A 112 -7.62 10.97 -9.75
C ASN A 112 -8.09 12.34 -9.25
N GLY A 113 -8.84 12.39 -8.15
CA GLY A 113 -9.22 13.64 -7.48
C GLY A 113 -8.02 14.49 -7.05
N ILE A 114 -6.92 13.87 -6.61
CA ILE A 114 -5.69 14.57 -6.21
C ILE A 114 -5.06 15.32 -7.42
N TRP A 115 -5.04 14.67 -8.59
CA TRP A 115 -4.54 15.28 -9.83
C TRP A 115 -5.55 16.19 -10.53
N GLN A 116 -6.76 16.36 -9.94
CA GLN A 116 -7.84 17.17 -10.48
C GLN A 116 -8.21 16.76 -11.93
N ASP A 117 -8.07 15.49 -12.22
CA ASP A 117 -8.45 14.94 -13.51
C ASP A 117 -9.85 14.32 -13.41
N THR A 118 -10.76 14.85 -14.20
CA THR A 118 -12.14 14.38 -14.33
C THR A 118 -12.34 13.54 -15.60
N SER A 119 -11.27 13.27 -16.35
CA SER A 119 -11.37 12.47 -17.55
C SER A 119 -11.76 11.02 -17.22
N ASN A 120 -12.75 10.51 -17.95
CA ASN A 120 -13.16 9.12 -17.81
C ASN A 120 -12.23 8.23 -18.65
N ARG A 121 -11.50 7.35 -17.97
CA ARG A 121 -10.69 6.33 -18.63
C ARG A 121 -11.60 5.20 -19.15
N PRO A 122 -11.32 4.60 -20.32
CA PRO A 122 -12.02 3.41 -20.77
C PRO A 122 -11.93 2.29 -19.73
N ILE A 123 -13.03 1.60 -19.49
CA ILE A 123 -13.15 0.54 -18.46
C ILE A 123 -12.06 -0.53 -18.64
N PHE A 124 -11.74 -0.91 -19.88
CA PHE A 124 -10.70 -1.90 -20.17
C PHE A 124 -9.30 -1.45 -19.73
N THR A 125 -8.98 -0.17 -19.88
CA THR A 125 -7.69 0.37 -19.43
C THR A 125 -7.60 0.40 -17.91
N SER A 126 -8.65 0.83 -17.24
CA SER A 126 -8.74 0.77 -15.77
C SER A 126 -8.59 -0.65 -15.27
N PHE A 127 -9.32 -1.61 -15.86
CA PHE A 127 -9.21 -3.02 -15.52
C PHE A 127 -7.77 -3.55 -15.68
N ALA A 128 -7.10 -3.25 -16.79
CA ALA A 128 -5.73 -3.69 -17.06
C ALA A 128 -4.74 -3.13 -16.03
N ILE A 129 -4.89 -1.88 -15.63
CA ILE A 129 -4.04 -1.24 -14.60
C ILE A 129 -4.24 -1.89 -13.24
N TYR A 130 -5.49 -2.10 -12.84
CA TYR A 130 -5.77 -2.71 -11.55
C TYR A 130 -5.33 -4.17 -11.51
N TRP A 131 -5.52 -4.89 -12.63
CA TRP A 131 -4.99 -6.24 -12.76
C TRP A 131 -3.47 -6.28 -12.63
N LEU A 132 -2.77 -5.34 -13.25
CA LEU A 132 -1.32 -5.19 -13.12
C LEU A 132 -0.90 -4.95 -11.65
N ILE A 133 -1.55 -4.01 -10.96
CA ILE A 133 -1.24 -3.71 -9.56
C ILE A 133 -1.55 -4.92 -8.66
N LEU A 134 -2.67 -5.58 -8.91
CA LEU A 134 -3.13 -6.73 -8.13
C LEU A 134 -2.23 -7.95 -8.30
N THR A 135 -1.61 -8.12 -9.47
CA THR A 135 -0.67 -9.22 -9.74
C THR A 135 0.76 -8.87 -9.35
N LEU A 136 1.24 -7.69 -9.75
CA LEU A 136 2.61 -7.27 -9.48
C LEU A 136 2.86 -6.96 -7.99
N GLY A 137 1.85 -6.41 -7.31
CA GLY A 137 1.94 -6.08 -5.88
C GLY A 137 2.32 -7.29 -5.02
N PRO A 138 1.53 -8.37 -5.03
CA PRO A 138 1.87 -9.60 -4.30
C PRO A 138 3.23 -10.19 -4.70
N LEU A 139 3.57 -10.20 -6.00
CA LEU A 139 4.86 -10.71 -6.47
C LEU A 139 6.04 -9.92 -5.88
N LEU A 140 5.94 -8.58 -5.83
CA LEU A 140 6.95 -7.73 -5.23
C LEU A 140 7.02 -7.90 -3.71
N ILE A 141 5.90 -8.10 -3.05
CA ILE A 141 5.85 -8.42 -1.62
C ILE A 141 6.53 -9.77 -1.37
N GLY A 142 6.19 -10.80 -2.15
CA GLY A 142 6.78 -12.14 -2.03
C GLY A 142 8.30 -12.12 -2.23
N THR A 143 8.79 -11.44 -3.25
CA THR A 143 10.24 -11.29 -3.48
C THR A 143 10.92 -10.50 -2.37
N SER A 144 10.26 -9.49 -1.81
CA SER A 144 10.77 -8.72 -0.67
C SER A 144 10.92 -9.58 0.59
N ILE A 145 9.93 -10.45 0.86
CA ILE A 145 9.96 -11.39 2.00
C ILE A 145 11.08 -12.40 1.79
N ALA A 146 11.16 -13.01 0.62
CA ALA A 146 12.21 -13.99 0.29
C ALA A 146 13.62 -13.38 0.46
N ALA A 147 13.83 -12.15 -0.03
CA ALA A 147 15.09 -11.43 0.15
C ALA A 147 15.40 -11.17 1.63
N SER A 148 14.39 -10.75 2.42
CA SER A 148 14.57 -10.50 3.86
C SER A 148 14.91 -11.77 4.62
N SER A 149 14.25 -12.90 4.32
CA SER A 149 14.52 -14.20 4.93
C SER A 149 15.91 -14.72 4.58
N TYR A 150 16.31 -14.55 3.32
CA TYR A 150 17.66 -14.92 2.87
C TYR A 150 18.75 -14.11 3.60
N VAL A 151 18.53 -12.80 3.76
CA VAL A 151 19.45 -11.93 4.52
C VAL A 151 19.54 -12.39 5.97
N LYS A 152 18.44 -12.68 6.64
CA LYS A 152 18.42 -13.17 8.03
C LYS A 152 19.21 -14.47 8.16
N ALA A 153 18.97 -15.46 7.30
CA ALA A 153 19.68 -16.74 7.33
C ALA A 153 21.20 -16.58 7.12
N MET A 154 21.62 -15.62 6.29
CA MET A 154 23.03 -15.30 6.11
C MET A 154 23.66 -14.60 7.31
N PHE A 155 22.88 -13.76 8.03
CA PHE A 155 23.35 -13.11 9.26
C PHE A 155 23.64 -14.13 10.38
N GLU A 156 22.82 -15.18 10.49
CA GLU A 156 23.01 -16.23 11.49
C GLU A 156 24.26 -17.09 11.24
N GLN A 157 24.75 -17.12 9.99
CA GLN A 157 25.91 -17.94 9.58
C GLN A 157 27.24 -17.19 9.54
N SER A 158 27.26 -15.86 9.58
CA SER A 158 28.48 -15.08 9.40
C SER A 158 28.43 -13.75 10.16
N GLU A 159 29.42 -13.52 11.04
CA GLU A 159 29.57 -12.24 11.76
C GLU A 159 29.95 -11.05 10.85
N SER A 160 30.51 -11.33 9.66
CA SER A 160 30.90 -10.30 8.71
C SER A 160 30.12 -10.40 7.41
N LEU A 161 29.15 -9.51 7.24
CA LEU A 161 28.41 -9.40 5.98
C LEU A 161 29.22 -8.71 4.91
N SER A 162 29.27 -9.34 3.73
CA SER A 162 29.75 -8.67 2.52
C SER A 162 28.82 -7.49 2.17
N PHE A 163 29.36 -6.47 1.49
CA PHE A 163 28.60 -5.26 1.07
C PHE A 163 27.31 -5.61 0.29
N GLY A 164 27.35 -6.69 -0.51
CA GLY A 164 26.18 -7.14 -1.29
C GLY A 164 25.01 -7.60 -0.42
N LEU A 165 25.27 -8.26 0.72
CA LEU A 165 24.23 -8.70 1.64
C LEU A 165 23.59 -7.51 2.39
N LYS A 166 24.37 -6.46 2.68
CA LYS A 166 23.81 -5.20 3.24
C LYS A 166 22.86 -4.51 2.25
N LEU A 167 23.11 -4.59 0.94
CA LEU A 167 22.21 -4.06 -0.08
C LEU A 167 20.88 -4.83 -0.14
N LEU A 168 20.88 -6.15 0.09
CA LEU A 168 19.64 -6.93 0.14
C LEU A 168 18.69 -6.50 1.25
N SER A 169 19.20 -5.96 2.34
CA SER A 169 18.35 -5.42 3.43
C SER A 169 17.52 -4.18 3.01
N LEU A 170 17.89 -3.53 1.91
CA LEU A 170 17.13 -2.41 1.35
C LEU A 170 15.98 -2.86 0.43
N VAL A 171 15.93 -4.13 0.03
CA VAL A 171 14.93 -4.65 -0.91
C VAL A 171 13.49 -4.37 -0.45
N PRO A 172 13.09 -4.54 0.83
CA PRO A 172 11.74 -4.21 1.29
C PRO A 172 11.39 -2.73 1.10
N PHE A 173 12.34 -1.84 1.40
CA PHE A 173 12.16 -0.40 1.20
C PHE A 173 12.05 -0.04 -0.28
N LEU A 174 12.95 -0.57 -1.11
CA LEU A 174 12.96 -0.35 -2.55
C LEU A 174 11.68 -0.88 -3.22
N SER A 175 11.17 -2.03 -2.78
CA SER A 175 9.91 -2.59 -3.25
C SER A 175 8.74 -1.67 -2.92
N THR A 176 8.68 -1.15 -1.69
CA THR A 176 7.65 -0.19 -1.27
C THR A 176 7.73 1.10 -2.09
N TRP A 177 8.91 1.65 -2.26
CA TRP A 177 9.14 2.83 -3.10
C TRP A 177 8.73 2.60 -4.55
N PHE A 178 9.08 1.46 -5.11
CA PHE A 178 8.72 1.09 -6.48
C PHE A 178 7.20 0.94 -6.65
N ILE A 179 6.53 0.25 -5.72
CA ILE A 179 5.06 0.10 -5.73
C ILE A 179 4.37 1.48 -5.67
N PHE A 180 4.79 2.35 -4.76
CA PHE A 180 4.21 3.70 -4.66
C PHE A 180 4.49 4.53 -5.92
N THR A 181 5.69 4.40 -6.51
CA THR A 181 6.01 5.06 -7.78
C THR A 181 5.08 4.60 -8.90
N LEU A 182 4.85 3.28 -9.01
CA LEU A 182 3.91 2.71 -9.99
C LEU A 182 2.49 3.23 -9.76
N ILE A 183 2.02 3.23 -8.52
CA ILE A 183 0.67 3.72 -8.18
C ILE A 183 0.52 5.19 -8.58
N TYR A 184 1.49 6.04 -8.25
CA TYR A 184 1.41 7.49 -8.55
C TYR A 184 1.63 7.82 -10.03
N MET A 185 2.22 6.92 -10.81
CA MET A 185 2.44 7.10 -12.24
C MET A 185 1.30 6.52 -13.08
N VAL A 186 0.76 5.36 -12.68
CA VAL A 186 -0.11 4.53 -13.53
C VAL A 186 -1.60 4.72 -13.19
N VAL A 187 -1.94 4.90 -11.91
CA VAL A 187 -3.34 5.06 -11.50
C VAL A 187 -3.95 6.38 -11.96
N PRO A 188 -3.27 7.54 -11.88
CA PRO A 188 -3.85 8.79 -12.40
C PRO A 188 -4.11 8.72 -13.90
N ASN A 189 -5.23 9.30 -14.34
CA ASN A 189 -5.58 9.40 -15.77
C ASN A 189 -4.66 10.39 -16.49
N LYS A 190 -4.15 11.39 -15.78
CA LYS A 190 -3.20 12.38 -16.27
C LYS A 190 -1.80 11.76 -16.39
N LYS A 191 -1.09 12.07 -17.48
CA LYS A 191 0.31 11.65 -17.64
C LYS A 191 1.18 12.33 -16.58
N VAL A 192 1.67 11.56 -15.61
CA VAL A 192 2.58 12.03 -14.57
C VAL A 192 4.00 11.59 -14.92
N SER A 193 4.96 12.52 -14.80
CA SER A 193 6.37 12.21 -15.03
C SER A 193 6.88 11.25 -13.95
N ILE A 194 7.64 10.23 -14.36
CA ILE A 194 8.26 9.26 -13.45
C ILE A 194 9.11 9.94 -12.37
N LYS A 195 9.75 11.07 -12.66
CA LYS A 195 10.58 11.81 -11.69
C LYS A 195 9.75 12.37 -10.53
N HIS A 196 8.57 12.95 -10.80
CA HIS A 196 7.70 13.50 -9.78
C HIS A 196 7.00 12.39 -8.98
N SER A 197 6.55 11.33 -9.67
CA SER A 197 5.99 10.14 -9.02
C SER A 197 7.02 9.48 -8.09
N ALA A 198 8.26 9.28 -8.56
CA ALA A 198 9.33 8.68 -7.77
C ALA A 198 9.74 9.55 -6.56
N ALA A 199 9.77 10.88 -6.71
CA ALA A 199 10.08 11.78 -5.59
C ALA A 199 8.98 11.76 -4.52
N GLY A 200 7.71 11.86 -4.89
CA GLY A 200 6.58 11.73 -3.96
C GLY A 200 6.52 10.35 -3.31
N ALA A 201 6.77 9.30 -4.09
CA ALA A 201 6.82 7.93 -3.61
C ALA A 201 7.97 7.66 -2.64
N LEU A 202 9.14 8.28 -2.86
CA LEU A 202 10.28 8.14 -1.95
C LEU A 202 9.94 8.68 -0.56
N ILE A 203 9.36 9.86 -0.50
CA ILE A 203 8.94 10.48 0.75
C ILE A 203 7.84 9.64 1.42
N ALA A 204 6.87 9.17 0.65
CA ALA A 204 5.84 8.26 1.16
C ALA A 204 6.44 6.95 1.70
N ALA A 205 7.40 6.33 1.00
CA ALA A 205 8.06 5.10 1.45
C ALA A 205 8.85 5.29 2.75
N ILE A 206 9.52 6.44 2.90
CA ILE A 206 10.21 6.80 4.16
C ILE A 206 9.20 6.90 5.30
N PHE A 207 8.14 7.71 5.13
CA PHE A 207 7.12 7.89 6.17
C PHE A 207 6.36 6.59 6.46
N PHE A 208 6.10 5.76 5.46
CA PHE A 208 5.48 4.45 5.64
C PHE A 208 6.35 3.52 6.47
N THR A 209 7.66 3.46 6.17
CA THR A 209 8.61 2.62 6.90
C THR A 209 8.77 3.08 8.34
N LEU A 210 8.91 4.39 8.55
CA LEU A 210 8.98 4.98 9.90
C LEU A 210 7.65 4.78 10.65
N GLY A 211 6.52 5.01 9.99
CA GLY A 211 5.20 4.80 10.55
C GLY A 211 4.96 3.35 10.98
N LYS A 212 5.41 2.38 10.18
CA LYS A 212 5.34 0.96 10.53
C LYS A 212 6.14 0.64 11.80
N GLN A 213 7.36 1.16 11.90
CA GLN A 213 8.21 0.93 13.07
C GLN A 213 7.63 1.60 14.33
N ALA A 214 7.19 2.86 14.19
CA ALA A 214 6.59 3.61 15.29
C ALA A 214 5.27 2.96 15.76
N PHE A 215 4.46 2.47 14.83
CA PHE A 215 3.21 1.79 15.14
C PHE A 215 3.44 0.45 15.84
N ALA A 216 4.39 -0.36 15.36
CA ALA A 216 4.78 -1.61 16.00
C ALA A 216 5.30 -1.37 17.42
N TRP A 217 6.16 -0.38 17.61
CA TRP A 217 6.63 0.04 18.92
C TRP A 217 5.48 0.48 19.85
N TYR A 218 4.56 1.29 19.33
CA TYR A 218 3.40 1.76 20.10
C TYR A 218 2.54 0.59 20.62
N ILE A 219 2.18 -0.35 19.74
CA ILE A 219 1.32 -1.49 20.09
C ILE A 219 2.00 -2.42 21.10
N THR A 220 3.32 -2.64 20.97
CA THR A 220 4.07 -3.50 21.88
C THR A 220 4.31 -2.86 23.24
N THR A 221 4.51 -1.54 23.27
CA THR A 221 4.81 -0.80 24.52
C THR A 221 3.54 -0.45 25.30
N PHE A 222 2.43 -0.19 24.60
CA PHE A 222 1.16 0.22 25.20
C PHE A 222 0.02 -0.78 24.91
N PRO A 223 -0.01 -1.92 25.58
CA PRO A 223 -1.01 -2.97 25.32
C PRO A 223 -2.41 -2.65 25.87
N SER A 224 -2.72 -1.36 26.11
CA SER A 224 -3.98 -0.91 26.71
C SER A 224 -5.21 -1.39 25.95
N TYR A 225 -5.15 -1.41 24.62
CA TYR A 225 -6.25 -1.93 23.79
C TYR A 225 -6.48 -3.41 24.01
N GLN A 226 -5.41 -4.21 24.16
CA GLN A 226 -5.51 -5.65 24.42
C GLN A 226 -6.03 -5.94 25.83
N LEU A 227 -5.64 -5.13 26.81
CA LEU A 227 -6.10 -5.27 28.19
C LEU A 227 -7.59 -4.97 28.34
N ILE A 228 -8.13 -4.00 27.54
CA ILE A 228 -9.55 -3.59 27.62
C ILE A 228 -10.42 -4.49 26.75
N TYR A 229 -10.02 -4.78 25.51
CA TYR A 229 -10.84 -5.43 24.50
C TYR A 229 -10.46 -6.88 24.23
N GLY A 230 -9.36 -7.40 24.84
CA GLY A 230 -8.87 -8.75 24.59
C GLY A 230 -8.62 -9.02 23.10
N ALA A 231 -9.10 -10.14 22.59
CA ALA A 231 -8.98 -10.50 21.17
C ALA A 231 -9.65 -9.50 20.21
N MET A 232 -10.69 -8.79 20.68
CA MET A 232 -11.40 -7.77 19.87
C MET A 232 -10.55 -6.53 19.60
N ALA A 233 -9.42 -6.34 20.30
CA ALA A 233 -8.50 -5.23 20.08
C ALA A 233 -7.90 -5.21 18.65
N THR A 234 -7.82 -6.38 18.01
CA THR A 234 -7.26 -6.52 16.66
C THR A 234 -7.96 -5.63 15.63
N LEU A 235 -9.29 -5.54 15.67
CA LEU A 235 -10.04 -4.74 14.71
C LEU A 235 -9.72 -3.23 14.79
N PRO A 236 -9.80 -2.57 15.98
CA PRO A 236 -9.41 -1.17 16.11
C PRO A 236 -7.93 -0.91 15.74
N ILE A 237 -7.02 -1.81 16.14
CA ILE A 237 -5.60 -1.70 15.85
C ILE A 237 -5.36 -1.75 14.33
N MET A 238 -5.99 -2.70 13.65
CA MET A 238 -5.89 -2.86 12.20
C MET A 238 -6.50 -1.66 11.47
N LEU A 239 -7.67 -1.16 11.90
CA LEU A 239 -8.28 0.05 11.35
C LEU A 239 -7.34 1.25 11.46
N LEU A 240 -6.72 1.45 12.62
CA LEU A 240 -5.79 2.55 12.84
C LEU A 240 -4.56 2.44 11.93
N TRP A 241 -4.00 1.24 11.77
CA TRP A 241 -2.87 1.02 10.88
C TRP A 241 -3.22 1.28 9.41
N ILE A 242 -4.38 0.79 8.95
CA ILE A 242 -4.85 1.03 7.57
C ILE A 242 -5.09 2.52 7.34
N GLN A 243 -5.66 3.23 8.33
CA GLN A 243 -5.87 4.68 8.27
C GLN A 243 -4.56 5.45 8.13
N ILE A 244 -3.54 5.11 8.93
CA ILE A 244 -2.20 5.70 8.84
C ILE A 244 -1.58 5.43 7.46
N SER A 245 -1.68 4.18 7.00
CA SER A 245 -1.15 3.75 5.71
C SER A 245 -1.76 4.54 4.54
N TRP A 246 -3.09 4.64 4.48
CA TRP A 246 -3.76 5.45 3.45
C TRP A 246 -3.42 6.94 3.56
N THR A 247 -3.32 7.45 4.78
CA THR A 247 -2.91 8.85 4.99
C THR A 247 -1.54 9.10 4.36
N VAL A 248 -0.55 8.28 4.65
CA VAL A 248 0.80 8.39 4.07
C VAL A 248 0.78 8.28 2.55
N VAL A 249 0.05 7.29 2.01
CA VAL A 249 -0.07 7.09 0.55
C VAL A 249 -0.69 8.31 -0.13
N LEU A 250 -1.78 8.85 0.40
CA LEU A 250 -2.46 10.00 -0.20
C LEU A 250 -1.65 11.31 -0.08
N PHE A 251 -0.94 11.52 1.03
CA PHE A 251 -0.03 12.66 1.17
C PHE A 251 1.15 12.57 0.21
N GLY A 252 1.71 11.37 -0.01
CA GLY A 252 2.75 11.15 -1.02
C GLY A 252 2.25 11.40 -2.45
N ALA A 253 1.03 10.95 -2.77
CA ALA A 253 0.38 11.23 -4.05
C ALA A 253 0.16 12.74 -4.26
N GLN A 254 -0.32 13.45 -3.21
CA GLN A 254 -0.47 14.90 -3.24
C GLN A 254 0.85 15.61 -3.46
N LEU A 255 1.93 15.14 -2.84
CA LEU A 255 3.27 15.69 -3.02
C LEU A 255 3.73 15.52 -4.47
N ALA A 256 3.54 14.34 -5.06
CA ALA A 256 3.86 14.08 -6.46
C ALA A 256 3.08 15.00 -7.41
N ALA A 257 1.79 15.25 -7.09
CA ALA A 257 0.93 16.13 -7.89
C ALA A 257 1.39 17.60 -7.82
N VAL A 258 1.74 18.11 -6.64
CA VAL A 258 2.24 19.48 -6.45
C VAL A 258 3.60 19.68 -7.15
N LEU A 259 4.52 18.71 -7.09
CA LEU A 259 5.80 18.74 -7.80
C LEU A 259 5.61 18.77 -9.33
N ALA A 260 4.61 18.05 -9.83
CA ALA A 260 4.30 18.05 -11.28
C ALA A 260 3.72 19.39 -11.74
N GLU A 261 2.90 20.04 -10.94
CA GLU A 261 2.28 21.33 -11.24
C GLU A 261 3.27 22.49 -11.22
N GLU A 262 4.18 22.53 -10.24
CA GLU A 262 5.22 23.56 -10.11
C GLU A 262 6.03 23.68 -11.40
N ARG A 263 6.44 22.56 -11.96
CA ARG A 263 7.27 22.56 -13.16
C ARG A 263 6.51 22.97 -14.42
N SER A 264 5.21 22.70 -14.50
CA SER A 264 4.39 23.15 -15.63
C SER A 264 4.26 24.69 -15.63
N MET A 265 4.10 25.29 -14.47
CA MET A 265 4.07 26.77 -14.31
C MET A 265 5.41 27.42 -14.67
N ASP A 266 6.54 26.83 -14.27
CA ASP A 266 7.87 27.35 -14.61
C ASP A 266 8.14 27.26 -16.14
N GLN A 267 7.67 26.22 -16.81
CA GLN A 267 7.80 26.09 -18.27
C GLN A 267 6.95 27.13 -19.02
N THR A 268 5.72 27.37 -18.59
CA THR A 268 4.84 28.39 -19.21
C THR A 268 5.44 29.79 -19.07
N ASN A 269 5.95 30.13 -17.89
CA ASN A 269 6.61 31.41 -17.66
C ASN A 269 7.89 31.60 -18.49
N LEU A 270 8.62 30.53 -18.82
CA LEU A 270 9.83 30.60 -19.67
C LEU A 270 9.48 30.72 -21.16
N GLU A 271 8.30 30.24 -21.58
CA GLU A 271 7.80 30.39 -22.96
C GLU A 271 7.22 31.80 -23.22
N GLU A 272 6.60 32.42 -22.20
CA GLU A 272 6.08 33.79 -22.27
C GLU A 272 7.18 34.87 -22.27
N VAL A 273 8.40 34.54 -21.83
CA VAL A 273 9.56 35.45 -21.79
C VAL A 273 10.42 35.38 -23.07
N LYS A 274 10.14 34.43 -23.98
CA LYS A 274 10.80 34.30 -25.29
C LYS A 274 9.97 34.90 -26.40
#